data_cf00c6df5ed4d796e93b6cc71bd316b1
#
_entry.id   cf00c6df5ed4d796e93b6cc71bd316b1
#
_cell.length_a   1.000
_cell.length_b   1.000
_cell.length_c   1.000
_cell.angle_alpha   90.00
_cell.angle_beta   90.00
_cell.angle_gamma   90.00
#
_symmetry.space_group_name_H-M   'P 1'
#
loop_
_entity.id
_entity.type
_entity.pdbx_description
1 polymer ?
#
loop_
_entity_poly.entity_id
_entity_poly.type
_entity_poly.pdbx_seq_one_letter_code
_entity_poly.pdbx_strand_id
1 'polypeptide(L)'
;MASAVRMMKDLTDTPPLSQSVNSTAPSSPRIPPLRQNSGSQTPRVRPHATTLNIPGMTRSRVSPDGRIPQRDVAAKLVIVMVGLPARGKSYITKKLQRYLSWQQHESRIFNSARFFDPNNEKAAAMRNQVAMETLDELLDYLLNQGGAVGILDATNSTIKRRQQVVDRIREREPKLGILFIESICRDPHLLEANMRLKLSGPDYRNKDPIKSLEDFKARVAAYASAYVPLGEYEEDNDLQYIQMVDVGRKLIQHRLKGFLSGGISTYLSSFNLSPRQIWITRHGQSVDNELGKLGGDSILTERGHCYGLALYKFMTQKRKEWLMEQKSKLAQATFPPHPGDNTPPYPDMHKDLDEKNFCVWTSMLQRSVETAEYFDADDDYDVKNWEMLNELNTGQFEGMTYDEIARKYPEEFHKRAADKLNYIYPGVGGEGYLQVISRLRDMVREIERITDHVLIIGHRSVCRVLMAYFMDLTREDITDMDVPLGMLYSIEPKPYGIAFHAYKYNEANGWFDEMPNYRPQKAARGSV
;
A
#
# COMPACT_ATOMS: atom_id res chain seq x y z
N MET A 1 -0.50 48.31 30.55
CA MET A 1 0.20 48.51 29.26
C MET A 1 1.72 48.73 29.38
N ALA A 2 2.32 48.71 30.54
CA ALA A 2 3.79 48.91 30.71
C ALA A 2 4.59 47.59 30.79
N SER A 3 3.94 46.44 30.92
CA SER A 3 4.61 45.12 31.03
C SER A 3 4.84 44.41 29.69
N ALA A 4 4.08 44.74 28.65
CA ALA A 4 4.22 44.11 27.33
C ALA A 4 5.33 44.71 26.45
N VAL A 5 5.78 45.92 26.78
CA VAL A 5 6.85 46.62 26.03
C VAL A 5 8.26 46.19 26.48
N ARG A 6 8.39 45.60 27.67
CA ARG A 6 9.68 45.13 28.19
C ARG A 6 10.11 43.76 27.67
N MET A 7 9.16 42.93 27.21
CA MET A 7 9.45 41.60 26.64
C MET A 7 9.86 41.61 25.14
N MET A 8 9.64 42.71 24.45
CA MET A 8 10.03 42.84 23.05
C MET A 8 11.45 43.44 22.82
N LYS A 9 12.11 43.91 23.87
CA LYS A 9 13.47 44.45 23.78
C LYS A 9 14.58 43.41 23.93
N ASP A 10 14.27 42.23 24.48
CA ASP A 10 15.28 41.20 24.75
C ASP A 10 15.46 40.22 23.58
N LEU A 11 14.75 40.42 22.42
CA LEU A 11 14.83 39.55 21.26
C LEU A 11 15.63 40.15 20.09
N THR A 12 16.25 41.33 20.27
CA THR A 12 16.98 42.01 19.18
C THR A 12 18.50 42.14 19.38
N ASP A 13 19.05 41.60 20.45
CA ASP A 13 20.50 41.55 20.67
C ASP A 13 21.08 40.22 20.17
N THR A 14 21.09 40.02 18.84
CA THR A 14 22.04 39.12 18.20
C THR A 14 23.37 39.90 18.03
N PRO A 15 24.48 39.41 18.59
CA PRO A 15 25.78 40.05 18.37
C PRO A 15 26.18 40.01 16.90
N PRO A 16 26.85 41.05 16.39
CA PRO A 16 27.25 41.08 14.99
C PRO A 16 28.23 39.94 14.65
N LEU A 17 28.06 39.38 13.47
CA LEU A 17 28.76 38.20 12.91
C LEU A 17 30.29 38.39 12.71
N SER A 18 30.95 39.34 13.35
CA SER A 18 32.37 39.66 13.18
C SER A 18 33.30 39.32 14.35
N GLN A 19 32.83 38.60 15.36
CA GLN A 19 33.72 38.06 16.38
C GLN A 19 33.86 36.55 16.19
N SER A 20 35.03 36.14 15.71
CA SER A 20 35.45 34.73 15.66
C SER A 20 35.53 34.19 17.08
N VAL A 21 34.49 33.51 17.50
CA VAL A 21 34.55 32.68 18.70
C VAL A 21 35.35 31.45 18.33
N ASN A 22 36.52 31.29 18.92
CA ASN A 22 37.27 30.05 18.88
C ASN A 22 36.38 28.93 19.43
N SER A 23 35.70 28.22 18.55
CA SER A 23 34.96 27.02 18.89
C SER A 23 35.95 25.91 19.19
N THR A 24 36.09 25.55 20.45
CA THR A 24 36.66 24.26 20.87
C THR A 24 35.65 23.16 20.58
N ALA A 25 35.36 22.92 19.28
CA ALA A 25 34.71 21.69 18.88
C ALA A 25 35.74 20.55 19.06
N PRO A 26 35.37 19.42 19.66
CA PRO A 26 36.26 18.28 19.75
C PRO A 26 36.69 17.89 18.33
N SER A 27 37.99 17.90 18.10
CA SER A 27 38.59 17.51 16.82
C SER A 27 38.13 16.10 16.47
N SER A 28 37.55 15.94 15.29
CA SER A 28 37.29 14.61 14.71
C SER A 28 38.54 13.75 14.80
N PRO A 29 38.43 12.48 15.15
CA PRO A 29 39.60 11.61 15.25
C PRO A 29 40.38 11.63 13.93
N ARG A 30 41.64 12.06 13.98
CA ARG A 30 42.54 12.03 12.81
C ARG A 30 42.72 10.58 12.38
N ILE A 31 42.24 10.28 11.18
CA ILE A 31 42.56 9.01 10.50
C ILE A 31 44.07 9.01 10.31
N PRO A 32 44.82 8.00 10.85
CA PRO A 32 46.27 7.92 10.63
C PRO A 32 46.52 7.74 9.14
N PRO A 33 47.59 8.35 8.60
CA PRO A 33 47.93 8.20 7.20
C PRO A 33 48.23 6.74 6.90
N LEU A 34 47.58 6.20 5.87
CA LEU A 34 47.81 4.87 5.34
C LEU A 34 49.30 4.74 4.96
N ARG A 35 50.04 3.87 5.63
CA ARG A 35 51.39 3.50 5.24
C ARG A 35 51.38 2.99 3.80
N GLN A 36 52.05 3.70 2.92
CA GLN A 36 52.35 3.21 1.58
C GLN A 36 53.32 2.02 1.71
N ASN A 37 52.83 0.82 1.56
CA ASN A 37 53.67 -0.32 1.28
C ASN A 37 53.97 -0.29 -0.22
N SER A 38 55.22 -0.01 -0.54
CA SER A 38 55.81 -0.15 -1.86
C SER A 38 56.00 -1.63 -2.19
N GLY A 39 54.96 -2.26 -2.70
CA GLY A 39 54.98 -3.58 -3.28
C GLY A 39 54.14 -3.55 -4.56
N SER A 40 54.82 -3.69 -5.69
CA SER A 40 54.26 -3.66 -7.03
C SER A 40 53.27 -4.83 -7.25
N GLN A 41 52.04 -4.63 -6.89
CA GLN A 41 50.90 -5.33 -7.47
C GLN A 41 49.88 -4.25 -7.83
N THR A 42 49.68 -4.06 -9.12
CA THR A 42 48.57 -3.25 -9.65
C THR A 42 47.30 -3.62 -8.91
N PRO A 43 46.66 -2.67 -8.22
CA PRO A 43 45.39 -2.94 -7.61
C PRO A 43 44.43 -3.37 -8.73
N ARG A 44 43.86 -4.55 -8.66
CA ARG A 44 42.69 -4.88 -9.45
C ARG A 44 41.70 -3.77 -9.18
N VAL A 45 41.48 -2.91 -10.16
CA VAL A 45 40.41 -1.88 -10.11
C VAL A 45 39.13 -2.65 -9.85
N ARG A 46 38.70 -2.64 -8.60
CA ARG A 46 37.30 -3.02 -8.31
C ARG A 46 36.46 -2.06 -9.10
N PRO A 47 35.50 -2.53 -9.92
CA PRO A 47 34.59 -1.62 -10.60
C PRO A 47 34.06 -0.69 -9.54
N HIS A 48 34.22 0.61 -9.76
CA HIS A 48 33.79 1.67 -8.82
C HIS A 48 32.39 1.38 -8.37
N ALA A 49 32.24 1.00 -7.10
CA ALA A 49 30.95 1.10 -6.45
C ALA A 49 30.57 2.58 -6.52
N THR A 50 29.55 2.91 -7.26
CA THR A 50 29.00 4.25 -7.27
C THR A 50 28.68 4.60 -5.82
N THR A 51 29.32 5.64 -5.30
CA THR A 51 29.30 6.04 -3.89
C THR A 51 27.96 6.60 -3.44
N LEU A 52 27.00 6.72 -4.33
CA LEU A 52 25.63 7.15 -4.05
C LEU A 52 24.69 5.95 -4.22
N ASN A 53 24.35 5.33 -3.10
CA ASN A 53 23.31 4.32 -3.03
C ASN A 53 21.95 5.04 -2.97
N ILE A 54 21.55 5.69 -4.05
CA ILE A 54 20.21 6.27 -4.18
C ILE A 54 19.27 5.11 -4.54
N PRO A 55 18.25 4.82 -3.72
CA PRO A 55 17.26 3.80 -4.07
C PRO A 55 16.68 4.10 -5.45
N GLY A 56 16.80 3.17 -6.38
CA GLY A 56 16.34 3.31 -7.77
C GLY A 56 17.36 3.90 -8.76
N MET A 57 18.48 4.47 -8.32
CA MET A 57 19.52 5.04 -9.22
C MET A 57 20.89 4.36 -9.11
N THR A 58 21.08 3.47 -8.17
CA THR A 58 22.33 2.76 -8.07
C THR A 58 22.34 1.56 -9.02
N ARG A 59 23.47 1.32 -9.64
CA ARG A 59 23.82 0.03 -10.23
C ARG A 59 23.95 -1.06 -9.15
N SER A 60 23.24 -0.89 -8.02
CA SER A 60 22.96 -1.99 -7.14
C SER A 60 22.25 -3.04 -8.00
N ARG A 61 22.47 -4.25 -7.71
CA ARG A 61 21.98 -5.43 -8.43
C ARG A 61 20.46 -5.54 -8.48
N VAL A 62 19.76 -4.49 -8.12
CA VAL A 62 18.31 -4.31 -8.26
C VAL A 62 18.06 -3.66 -9.60
N SER A 63 17.32 -4.33 -10.44
CA SER A 63 16.86 -3.81 -11.72
C SER A 63 16.09 -2.49 -11.51
N PRO A 64 16.12 -1.53 -12.46
CA PRO A 64 15.29 -0.33 -12.41
C PRO A 64 13.81 -0.61 -12.20
N ASP A 65 13.34 -1.80 -12.57
CA ASP A 65 11.98 -2.29 -12.36
C ASP A 65 11.73 -2.82 -10.93
N GLY A 66 12.66 -2.65 -10.00
CA GLY A 66 12.55 -3.07 -8.60
C GLY A 66 12.72 -4.57 -8.36
N ARG A 67 13.02 -5.36 -9.39
CA ARG A 67 13.24 -6.80 -9.24
C ARG A 67 14.53 -7.07 -8.50
N ILE A 68 14.46 -7.86 -7.43
CA ILE A 68 15.64 -8.35 -6.73
C ILE A 68 16.31 -9.41 -7.60
N PRO A 69 17.59 -9.25 -7.98
CA PRO A 69 18.27 -10.26 -8.78
C PRO A 69 18.27 -11.62 -8.08
N GLN A 70 18.12 -12.68 -8.83
CA GLN A 70 18.10 -14.04 -8.30
C GLN A 70 19.33 -14.38 -7.44
N ARG A 71 20.46 -13.73 -7.71
CA ARG A 71 21.73 -13.90 -6.98
C ARG A 71 21.80 -13.17 -5.63
N ASP A 72 20.91 -12.20 -5.39
CA ASP A 72 20.90 -11.43 -4.13
C ASP A 72 19.94 -12.04 -3.12
N VAL A 73 20.28 -13.23 -2.68
CA VAL A 73 19.42 -14.03 -1.78
C VAL A 73 19.22 -13.34 -0.42
N ALA A 74 20.21 -12.56 0.05
CA ALA A 74 20.10 -11.84 1.32
C ALA A 74 19.05 -10.72 1.31
N ALA A 75 18.66 -10.24 0.12
CA ALA A 75 17.59 -9.26 -0.03
C ALA A 75 16.19 -9.89 -0.15
N LYS A 76 16.10 -11.23 -0.27
CA LYS A 76 14.83 -11.97 -0.35
C LYS A 76 14.30 -12.30 1.04
N LEU A 77 12.98 -12.44 1.16
CA LEU A 77 12.33 -12.59 2.44
C LEU A 77 11.28 -13.71 2.44
N VAL A 78 11.35 -14.57 3.44
CA VAL A 78 10.26 -15.49 3.81
C VAL A 78 9.46 -14.84 4.95
N ILE A 79 8.19 -14.63 4.74
CA ILE A 79 7.25 -14.18 5.78
C ILE A 79 6.49 -15.41 6.28
N VAL A 80 6.58 -15.66 7.58
CA VAL A 80 5.91 -16.78 8.24
C VAL A 80 4.77 -16.25 9.10
N MET A 81 3.53 -16.51 8.69
CA MET A 81 2.36 -16.10 9.48
C MET A 81 2.18 -16.98 10.70
N VAL A 82 1.85 -16.36 11.83
CA VAL A 82 1.57 -17.02 13.10
C VAL A 82 0.22 -16.56 13.63
N GLY A 83 -0.52 -17.43 14.31
CA GLY A 83 -1.75 -17.07 14.99
C GLY A 83 -2.89 -18.07 14.78
N LEU A 84 -3.85 -18.04 15.68
CA LEU A 84 -5.03 -18.90 15.68
C LEU A 84 -5.97 -18.64 14.48
N PRO A 85 -6.85 -19.55 14.14
CA PRO A 85 -7.89 -19.31 13.13
C PRO A 85 -8.76 -18.10 13.48
N ALA A 86 -9.33 -17.45 12.49
CA ALA A 86 -10.18 -16.24 12.61
C ALA A 86 -9.52 -15.01 13.27
N ARG A 87 -8.20 -14.95 13.32
CA ARG A 87 -7.45 -13.78 13.83
C ARG A 87 -7.04 -12.76 12.75
N GLY A 88 -7.55 -12.87 11.54
CA GLY A 88 -7.27 -11.90 10.47
C GLY A 88 -6.02 -12.18 9.63
N LYS A 89 -5.31 -13.31 9.81
CA LYS A 89 -4.10 -13.65 9.03
C LYS A 89 -4.27 -13.46 7.52
N SER A 90 -5.32 -14.08 6.95
CA SER A 90 -5.55 -14.01 5.50
C SER A 90 -5.90 -12.60 5.00
N TYR A 91 -6.42 -11.73 5.85
CA TYR A 91 -6.60 -10.31 5.55
C TYR A 91 -5.23 -9.61 5.44
N ILE A 92 -4.38 -9.83 6.43
CA ILE A 92 -3.03 -9.27 6.48
C ILE A 92 -2.21 -9.74 5.27
N THR A 93 -2.19 -11.05 4.98
CA THR A 93 -1.39 -11.63 3.90
C THR A 93 -1.80 -11.09 2.53
N LYS A 94 -3.10 -10.97 2.25
CA LYS A 94 -3.59 -10.43 0.98
C LYS A 94 -3.24 -8.95 0.81
N LYS A 95 -3.47 -8.14 1.84
CA LYS A 95 -3.09 -6.72 1.78
C LYS A 95 -1.59 -6.54 1.61
N LEU A 96 -0.81 -7.33 2.33
CA LEU A 96 0.65 -7.27 2.27
C LEU A 96 1.18 -7.70 0.89
N GLN A 97 0.66 -8.81 0.33
CA GLN A 97 1.02 -9.23 -1.02
C GLN A 97 0.69 -8.14 -2.04
N ARG A 98 -0.53 -7.59 -2.01
CA ARG A 98 -0.96 -6.50 -2.88
C ARG A 98 0.01 -5.31 -2.83
N TYR A 99 0.36 -4.86 -1.63
CA TYR A 99 1.28 -3.76 -1.42
C TYR A 99 2.70 -4.04 -1.94
N LEU A 100 3.22 -5.23 -1.66
CA LEU A 100 4.56 -5.64 -2.12
C LEU A 100 4.61 -5.78 -3.65
N SER A 101 3.62 -6.41 -4.26
CA SER A 101 3.53 -6.57 -5.72
C SER A 101 3.38 -5.21 -6.40
N TRP A 102 2.56 -4.31 -5.86
CA TRP A 102 2.43 -2.95 -6.36
C TRP A 102 3.75 -2.17 -6.26
N GLN A 103 4.53 -2.38 -5.18
CA GLN A 103 5.88 -1.82 -5.00
C GLN A 103 6.96 -2.52 -5.83
N GLN A 104 6.59 -3.42 -6.73
CA GLN A 104 7.51 -4.11 -7.63
C GLN A 104 8.36 -5.22 -6.96
N HIS A 105 7.95 -5.67 -5.80
CA HIS A 105 8.52 -6.88 -5.20
C HIS A 105 7.68 -8.09 -5.58
N GLU A 106 8.22 -8.96 -6.43
CA GLU A 106 7.56 -10.20 -6.81
C GLU A 106 7.22 -11.00 -5.55
N SER A 107 5.92 -11.08 -5.22
CA SER A 107 5.45 -11.67 -3.97
C SER A 107 4.32 -12.66 -4.19
N ARG A 108 4.32 -13.76 -3.43
CA ARG A 108 3.31 -14.83 -3.56
C ARG A 108 2.93 -15.40 -2.20
N ILE A 109 1.64 -15.69 -2.01
CA ILE A 109 1.10 -16.38 -0.84
C ILE A 109 1.09 -17.88 -1.09
N PHE A 110 1.62 -18.65 -0.14
CA PHE A 110 1.60 -20.10 -0.09
C PHE A 110 0.75 -20.52 1.09
N ASN A 111 -0.37 -21.17 0.82
CA ASN A 111 -1.35 -21.53 1.85
C ASN A 111 -1.36 -23.04 2.07
N SER A 112 -1.06 -23.45 3.29
CA SER A 112 -1.06 -24.86 3.69
C SER A 112 -2.43 -25.35 4.25
N ALA A 113 -3.48 -24.55 4.19
CA ALA A 113 -4.79 -24.88 4.69
C ALA A 113 -5.50 -25.89 3.76
N ARG A 114 -5.19 -27.18 3.92
CA ARG A 114 -6.05 -28.30 3.47
C ARG A 114 -6.78 -28.85 4.68
N PHE A 115 -8.02 -29.28 4.47
CA PHE A 115 -8.92 -29.80 5.50
C PHE A 115 -8.37 -31.05 6.19
N PHE A 116 -8.20 -30.97 7.52
CA PHE A 116 -7.93 -32.15 8.33
C PHE A 116 -8.57 -31.98 9.72
N ASP A 117 -9.16 -33.06 10.24
CA ASP A 117 -9.68 -33.13 11.61
C ASP A 117 -8.55 -32.92 12.62
N PRO A 118 -8.66 -31.96 13.57
CA PRO A 118 -7.62 -31.66 14.54
C PRO A 118 -7.35 -32.79 15.54
N ASN A 119 -8.29 -33.69 15.73
CA ASN A 119 -8.23 -34.74 16.79
C ASN A 119 -7.59 -36.04 16.32
N ASN A 120 -7.14 -36.17 15.08
CA ASN A 120 -6.53 -37.38 14.54
C ASN A 120 -4.99 -37.20 14.40
N GLU A 121 -4.21 -38.06 15.06
CA GLU A 121 -2.73 -38.04 15.00
C GLU A 121 -2.19 -38.18 13.56
N LYS A 122 -2.82 -39.05 12.75
CA LYS A 122 -2.47 -39.19 11.33
C LYS A 122 -2.74 -37.91 10.56
N ALA A 123 -3.82 -37.18 10.89
CA ALA A 123 -4.13 -35.90 10.32
C ALA A 123 -3.13 -34.81 10.78
N ALA A 124 -2.58 -34.90 11.99
CA ALA A 124 -1.52 -34.01 12.47
C ALA A 124 -0.20 -34.20 11.70
N ALA A 125 0.22 -35.44 11.47
CA ALA A 125 1.40 -35.78 10.67
C ALA A 125 1.23 -35.30 9.21
N MET A 126 0.06 -35.53 8.62
CA MET A 126 -0.26 -35.13 7.25
C MET A 126 -0.28 -33.58 7.08
N ARG A 127 -0.80 -32.84 8.08
CA ARG A 127 -0.73 -31.36 8.12
C ARG A 127 0.72 -30.88 8.18
N ASN A 128 1.56 -31.58 8.95
CA ASN A 128 2.97 -31.25 9.02
C ASN A 128 3.65 -31.43 7.67
N GLN A 129 3.40 -32.57 7.03
CA GLN A 129 3.94 -32.87 5.71
C GLN A 129 3.50 -31.84 4.66
N VAL A 130 2.19 -31.59 4.51
CA VAL A 130 1.65 -30.62 3.55
C VAL A 130 2.23 -29.23 3.76
N ALA A 131 2.45 -28.83 4.99
CA ALA A 131 3.00 -27.50 5.23
C ALA A 131 4.51 -27.44 4.97
N MET A 132 5.26 -28.54 5.10
CA MET A 132 6.67 -28.60 4.68
C MET A 132 6.78 -28.62 3.14
N GLU A 133 5.92 -29.35 2.45
CA GLU A 133 5.82 -29.32 0.98
C GLU A 133 5.48 -27.91 0.48
N THR A 134 4.52 -27.23 1.13
CA THR A 134 4.19 -25.82 0.80
C THR A 134 5.37 -24.87 1.04
N LEU A 135 6.16 -25.10 2.08
CA LEU A 135 7.38 -24.35 2.34
C LEU A 135 8.44 -24.61 1.25
N ASP A 136 8.60 -25.86 0.81
CA ASP A 136 9.52 -26.20 -0.27
C ASP A 136 9.12 -25.52 -1.60
N GLU A 137 7.84 -25.47 -1.93
CA GLU A 137 7.33 -24.70 -3.08
C GLU A 137 7.65 -23.19 -2.95
N LEU A 138 7.48 -22.62 -1.75
CA LEU A 138 7.83 -21.24 -1.47
C LEU A 138 9.33 -20.99 -1.65
N LEU A 139 10.18 -21.89 -1.15
CA LEU A 139 11.62 -21.76 -1.29
C LEU A 139 12.05 -21.91 -2.76
N ASP A 140 11.44 -22.81 -3.52
CA ASP A 140 11.68 -22.93 -4.95
C ASP A 140 11.28 -21.65 -5.71
N TYR A 141 10.13 -21.06 -5.38
CA TYR A 141 9.71 -19.77 -5.92
C TYR A 141 10.74 -18.67 -5.68
N LEU A 142 11.28 -18.56 -4.45
CA LEU A 142 12.25 -17.55 -4.11
C LEU A 142 13.63 -17.81 -4.77
N LEU A 143 14.08 -19.05 -4.78
CA LEU A 143 15.46 -19.38 -5.20
C LEU A 143 15.58 -19.55 -6.72
N ASN A 144 14.55 -20.13 -7.37
CA ASN A 144 14.63 -20.57 -8.76
C ASN A 144 13.70 -19.81 -9.72
N GLN A 145 12.56 -19.24 -9.23
CA GLN A 145 11.55 -18.62 -10.08
C GLN A 145 11.57 -17.08 -10.06
N GLY A 146 12.56 -16.46 -9.40
CA GLY A 146 12.72 -15.01 -9.39
C GLY A 146 11.91 -14.27 -8.34
N GLY A 147 11.18 -14.96 -7.46
CA GLY A 147 10.44 -14.34 -6.36
C GLY A 147 11.33 -13.54 -5.41
N ALA A 148 10.79 -12.45 -4.86
CA ALA A 148 11.43 -11.60 -3.87
C ALA A 148 10.90 -11.87 -2.45
N VAL A 149 9.59 -12.07 -2.31
CA VAL A 149 8.93 -12.32 -1.03
C VAL A 149 7.99 -13.51 -1.13
N GLY A 150 8.18 -14.51 -0.28
CA GLY A 150 7.27 -15.64 -0.12
C GLY A 150 6.52 -15.53 1.22
N ILE A 151 5.20 -15.64 1.21
CA ILE A 151 4.35 -15.56 2.41
C ILE A 151 3.78 -16.94 2.71
N LEU A 152 4.21 -17.57 3.80
CA LEU A 152 3.69 -18.83 4.28
C LEU A 152 2.46 -18.57 5.18
N ASP A 153 1.25 -18.70 4.62
CA ASP A 153 -0.01 -18.52 5.36
C ASP A 153 -0.44 -19.83 6.02
N ALA A 154 -0.02 -20.00 7.27
CA ALA A 154 -0.38 -21.14 8.13
C ALA A 154 -0.59 -20.67 9.57
N THR A 155 -1.00 -21.56 10.46
CA THR A 155 -1.17 -21.21 11.89
C THR A 155 0.15 -21.09 12.62
N ASN A 156 1.12 -21.94 12.33
CA ASN A 156 2.46 -22.01 12.94
C ASN A 156 2.45 -21.82 14.47
N SER A 157 1.47 -22.46 15.13
CA SER A 157 1.05 -22.17 16.51
C SER A 157 2.02 -22.66 17.58
N THR A 158 2.95 -23.57 17.29
CA THR A 158 3.87 -24.17 18.27
C THR A 158 5.32 -23.80 17.97
N ILE A 159 6.15 -23.68 19.00
CA ILE A 159 7.60 -23.48 18.88
C ILE A 159 8.22 -24.54 17.98
N LYS A 160 7.92 -25.83 18.25
CA LYS A 160 8.43 -26.95 17.45
C LYS A 160 8.18 -26.78 15.95
N ARG A 161 6.98 -26.31 15.60
CA ARG A 161 6.62 -26.05 14.20
C ARG A 161 7.41 -24.90 13.59
N ARG A 162 7.57 -23.80 14.33
CA ARG A 162 8.37 -22.66 13.88
C ARG A 162 9.85 -23.01 13.73
N GLN A 163 10.37 -23.81 14.65
CA GLN A 163 11.73 -24.35 14.55
C GLN A 163 11.93 -25.17 13.28
N GLN A 164 11.03 -26.12 12.98
CA GLN A 164 11.09 -26.91 11.74
C GLN A 164 11.10 -26.04 10.48
N VAL A 165 10.32 -24.95 10.48
CA VAL A 165 10.29 -23.98 9.36
C VAL A 165 11.64 -23.28 9.24
N VAL A 166 12.21 -22.79 10.34
CA VAL A 166 13.52 -22.13 10.34
C VAL A 166 14.62 -23.08 9.88
N ASP A 167 14.66 -24.29 10.44
CA ASP A 167 15.67 -25.31 10.11
C ASP A 167 15.62 -25.65 8.60
N ARG A 168 14.40 -25.85 8.06
CA ARG A 168 14.23 -26.12 6.62
C ARG A 168 14.69 -24.97 5.73
N ILE A 169 14.40 -23.73 6.13
CA ILE A 169 14.86 -22.55 5.39
C ILE A 169 16.40 -22.47 5.43
N ARG A 170 17.00 -22.67 6.62
CA ARG A 170 18.45 -22.58 6.81
C ARG A 170 19.20 -23.72 6.12
N GLU A 171 18.60 -24.90 6.04
CA GLU A 171 19.13 -26.04 5.27
C GLU A 171 19.23 -25.73 3.77
N ARG A 172 18.20 -25.07 3.21
CA ARG A 172 18.14 -24.73 1.79
C ARG A 172 18.97 -23.49 1.43
N GLU A 173 18.91 -22.45 2.26
CA GLU A 173 19.64 -21.21 2.05
C GLU A 173 19.86 -20.44 3.38
N PRO A 174 21.09 -20.50 3.92
CA PRO A 174 21.39 -19.88 5.22
C PRO A 174 21.24 -18.34 5.27
N LYS A 175 21.33 -17.67 4.12
CA LYS A 175 21.30 -16.19 4.03
C LYS A 175 19.91 -15.61 3.82
N LEU A 176 18.90 -16.46 3.58
CA LEU A 176 17.54 -16.00 3.29
C LEU A 176 16.93 -15.30 4.51
N GLY A 177 16.32 -14.13 4.31
CA GLY A 177 15.65 -13.41 5.38
C GLY A 177 14.40 -14.17 5.86
N ILE A 178 14.14 -14.17 7.17
CA ILE A 178 12.93 -14.77 7.77
C ILE A 178 12.28 -13.70 8.65
N LEU A 179 11.00 -13.44 8.45
CA LEU A 179 10.19 -12.54 9.26
C LEU A 179 8.93 -13.26 9.73
N PHE A 180 8.75 -13.38 11.04
CA PHE A 180 7.50 -13.86 11.60
C PHE A 180 6.50 -12.73 11.75
N ILE A 181 5.24 -12.95 11.37
CA ILE A 181 4.14 -12.00 11.59
C ILE A 181 3.02 -12.73 12.31
N GLU A 182 2.77 -12.31 13.55
CA GLU A 182 1.71 -12.84 14.37
C GLU A 182 0.48 -11.94 14.36
N SER A 183 -0.68 -12.53 14.12
CA SER A 183 -1.97 -11.85 14.19
C SER A 183 -2.71 -12.26 15.45
N ILE A 184 -2.88 -11.31 16.36
CA ILE A 184 -3.54 -11.46 17.65
C ILE A 184 -4.84 -10.67 17.64
N CYS A 185 -5.95 -11.30 18.00
CA CYS A 185 -7.22 -10.63 18.22
C CYS A 185 -7.67 -10.92 19.65
N ARG A 186 -7.73 -9.89 20.48
CA ARG A 186 -8.15 -9.95 21.89
C ARG A 186 -9.58 -9.47 22.08
N ASP A 187 -10.09 -8.65 21.15
CA ASP A 187 -11.46 -8.17 21.16
C ASP A 187 -12.44 -9.32 20.90
N PRO A 188 -13.32 -9.69 21.85
CA PRO A 188 -14.23 -10.81 21.69
C PRO A 188 -15.30 -10.55 20.63
N HIS A 189 -15.73 -9.30 20.42
CA HIS A 189 -16.72 -8.94 19.40
C HIS A 189 -16.15 -9.09 18.00
N LEU A 190 -14.93 -8.55 17.78
CA LEU A 190 -14.21 -8.70 16.53
C LEU A 190 -13.91 -10.18 16.24
N LEU A 191 -13.55 -10.94 17.25
CA LEU A 191 -13.28 -12.36 17.10
C LEU A 191 -14.52 -13.15 16.69
N GLU A 192 -15.65 -12.94 17.38
CA GLU A 192 -16.89 -13.62 17.03
C GLU A 192 -17.34 -13.26 15.61
N ALA A 193 -17.27 -12.02 15.27
CA ALA A 193 -17.62 -11.55 13.94
C ALA A 193 -16.70 -12.14 12.84
N ASN A 194 -15.38 -12.23 13.08
CA ASN A 194 -14.48 -12.96 12.19
C ASN A 194 -14.81 -14.46 12.07
N MET A 195 -15.27 -15.09 13.15
CA MET A 195 -15.73 -16.48 13.10
C MET A 195 -16.98 -16.61 12.22
N ARG A 196 -17.95 -15.71 12.38
CA ARG A 196 -19.17 -15.67 11.58
C ARG A 196 -18.87 -15.49 10.08
N LEU A 197 -17.95 -14.60 9.73
CA LEU A 197 -17.50 -14.44 8.34
C LEU A 197 -16.90 -15.72 7.76
N LYS A 198 -16.22 -16.53 8.55
CA LYS A 198 -15.69 -17.83 8.10
C LYS A 198 -16.79 -18.85 7.79
N LEU A 199 -17.96 -18.74 8.43
CA LEU A 199 -19.10 -19.61 8.14
C LEU A 199 -19.71 -19.38 6.75
N SER A 200 -19.55 -18.19 6.20
CA SER A 200 -19.95 -17.87 4.82
C SER A 200 -18.97 -18.44 3.79
N GLY A 201 -17.83 -18.96 4.22
CA GLY A 201 -16.81 -19.55 3.37
C GLY A 201 -17.17 -20.93 2.82
N PRO A 202 -16.40 -21.46 1.85
CA PRO A 202 -16.67 -22.74 1.18
C PRO A 202 -16.75 -23.92 2.12
N ASP A 203 -16.11 -23.83 3.28
CA ASP A 203 -15.98 -24.91 4.27
C ASP A 203 -17.29 -25.25 4.97
N TYR A 204 -18.15 -24.26 5.14
CA TYR A 204 -19.40 -24.34 5.87
C TYR A 204 -20.62 -24.03 5.00
N ARG A 205 -20.40 -23.79 3.72
CA ARG A 205 -21.47 -23.52 2.76
C ARG A 205 -22.43 -24.71 2.73
N ASN A 206 -23.73 -24.45 2.92
CA ASN A 206 -24.79 -25.44 2.99
C ASN A 206 -24.83 -26.31 4.27
N LYS A 207 -24.13 -25.94 5.35
CA LYS A 207 -24.24 -26.58 6.66
C LYS A 207 -25.10 -25.73 7.60
N ASP A 208 -25.62 -26.37 8.66
CA ASP A 208 -26.35 -25.68 9.72
C ASP A 208 -25.45 -24.59 10.37
N PRO A 209 -25.85 -23.31 10.39
CA PRO A 209 -24.98 -22.23 10.87
C PRO A 209 -24.61 -22.31 12.34
N ILE A 210 -25.54 -22.82 13.20
CA ILE A 210 -25.32 -22.89 14.65
C ILE A 210 -24.30 -23.99 14.93
N LYS A 211 -24.53 -25.20 14.39
CA LYS A 211 -23.61 -26.34 14.54
C LYS A 211 -22.24 -26.03 13.94
N SER A 212 -22.20 -25.31 12.81
CA SER A 212 -20.97 -24.89 12.18
C SER A 212 -20.16 -23.89 13.03
N LEU A 213 -20.84 -23.00 13.76
CA LEU A 213 -20.19 -22.07 14.68
C LEU A 213 -19.62 -22.82 15.91
N GLU A 214 -20.38 -23.76 16.45
CA GLU A 214 -19.93 -24.61 17.58
C GLU A 214 -18.71 -25.46 17.18
N ASP A 215 -18.77 -26.13 16.03
CA ASP A 215 -17.64 -26.88 15.48
C ASP A 215 -16.41 -25.97 15.29
N PHE A 216 -16.60 -24.78 14.71
CA PHE A 216 -15.49 -23.84 14.50
C PHE A 216 -14.90 -23.34 15.83
N LYS A 217 -15.74 -23.02 16.83
CA LYS A 217 -15.29 -22.64 18.18
C LYS A 217 -14.51 -23.79 18.87
N ALA A 218 -14.98 -25.03 18.76
CA ALA A 218 -14.28 -26.18 19.28
C ALA A 218 -12.90 -26.39 18.61
N ARG A 219 -12.82 -26.19 17.30
CA ARG A 219 -11.56 -26.23 16.56
C ARG A 219 -10.60 -25.13 17.01
N VAL A 220 -11.07 -23.90 17.18
CA VAL A 220 -10.25 -22.79 17.69
C VAL A 220 -9.72 -23.10 19.08
N ALA A 221 -10.55 -23.67 19.98
CA ALA A 221 -10.14 -24.05 21.32
C ALA A 221 -9.05 -25.16 21.29
N ALA A 222 -9.17 -26.14 20.42
CA ALA A 222 -8.16 -27.18 20.23
C ALA A 222 -6.80 -26.63 19.74
N TYR A 223 -6.83 -25.65 18.86
CA TYR A 223 -5.59 -24.95 18.46
C TYR A 223 -5.03 -24.05 19.57
N ALA A 224 -5.90 -23.44 20.38
CA ALA A 224 -5.49 -22.55 21.46
C ALA A 224 -4.74 -23.27 22.58
N SER A 225 -5.08 -24.56 22.86
CA SER A 225 -4.42 -25.33 23.91
C SER A 225 -2.93 -25.59 23.68
N ALA A 226 -2.49 -25.65 22.41
CA ALA A 226 -1.08 -25.84 22.02
C ALA A 226 -0.41 -24.58 21.49
N TYR A 227 -1.11 -23.43 21.54
CA TYR A 227 -0.62 -22.20 20.97
C TYR A 227 0.39 -21.51 21.89
N VAL A 228 1.56 -21.21 21.34
CA VAL A 228 2.58 -20.40 21.99
C VAL A 228 2.80 -19.13 21.16
N PRO A 229 2.53 -17.93 21.70
CA PRO A 229 2.77 -16.67 20.99
C PRO A 229 4.26 -16.49 20.68
N LEU A 230 4.57 -15.56 19.77
CA LEU A 230 5.94 -15.12 19.53
C LEU A 230 6.50 -14.39 20.77
N GLY A 231 7.79 -14.56 21.07
CA GLY A 231 8.45 -13.95 22.22
C GLY A 231 9.80 -14.57 22.49
N GLU A 232 10.04 -15.00 23.73
CA GLU A 232 11.34 -15.46 24.25
C GLU A 232 12.10 -16.42 23.29
N TYR A 233 11.41 -17.42 22.75
CA TYR A 233 12.06 -18.35 21.82
C TYR A 233 12.64 -17.67 20.59
N GLU A 234 11.89 -16.77 19.97
CA GLU A 234 12.33 -16.01 18.79
C GLU A 234 13.41 -15.00 19.15
N GLU A 235 13.34 -14.39 20.34
CA GLU A 235 14.31 -13.44 20.87
C GLU A 235 15.65 -14.10 21.15
N ASP A 236 15.65 -15.25 21.81
CA ASP A 236 16.83 -16.05 22.10
C ASP A 236 17.54 -16.58 20.85
N ASN A 237 16.78 -16.83 19.78
CA ASN A 237 17.31 -17.31 18.50
C ASN A 237 17.56 -16.19 17.47
N ASP A 238 17.55 -14.91 17.89
CA ASP A 238 17.79 -13.73 17.03
C ASP A 238 16.86 -13.68 15.78
N LEU A 239 15.62 -14.16 15.92
CA LEU A 239 14.61 -14.16 14.88
C LEU A 239 13.81 -12.86 14.94
N GLN A 240 13.65 -12.21 13.78
CA GLN A 240 12.86 -11.00 13.70
C GLN A 240 11.35 -11.33 13.64
N TYR A 241 10.54 -10.54 14.33
CA TYR A 241 9.11 -10.69 14.30
C TYR A 241 8.32 -9.40 14.44
N ILE A 242 7.06 -9.45 14.01
CA ILE A 242 6.05 -8.42 14.20
C ILE A 242 4.81 -9.08 14.79
N GLN A 243 4.27 -8.50 15.87
CA GLN A 243 2.95 -8.88 16.41
C GLN A 243 1.95 -7.76 16.14
N MET A 244 0.87 -8.09 15.44
CA MET A 244 -0.29 -7.20 15.26
C MET A 244 -1.36 -7.59 16.26
N VAL A 245 -1.63 -6.70 17.24
CA VAL A 245 -2.66 -6.90 18.24
C VAL A 245 -3.86 -6.02 17.88
N ASP A 246 -5.02 -6.64 17.67
CA ASP A 246 -6.27 -5.99 17.29
C ASP A 246 -6.02 -4.98 16.15
N VAL A 247 -5.93 -5.46 14.93
CA VAL A 247 -5.51 -4.73 13.73
C VAL A 247 -5.74 -3.22 13.83
N GLY A 248 -4.66 -2.43 13.69
CA GLY A 248 -4.70 -0.98 13.80
C GLY A 248 -4.55 -0.41 15.23
N ARG A 249 -4.58 -1.24 16.29
CA ARG A 249 -4.44 -0.75 17.68
C ARG A 249 -3.03 -0.82 18.23
N LYS A 250 -2.33 -1.96 18.03
CA LYS A 250 -0.97 -2.12 18.57
C LYS A 250 -0.11 -2.98 17.66
N LEU A 251 1.10 -2.50 17.40
CA LEU A 251 2.14 -3.21 16.68
C LEU A 251 3.36 -3.36 17.60
N ILE A 252 3.83 -4.59 17.78
CA ILE A 252 5.08 -4.89 18.50
C ILE A 252 6.06 -5.43 17.48
N GLN A 253 7.30 -4.98 17.52
CA GLN A 253 8.34 -5.43 16.60
C GLN A 253 9.63 -5.73 17.35
N HIS A 254 10.29 -6.82 16.95
CA HIS A 254 11.56 -7.24 17.50
C HIS A 254 12.63 -7.31 16.42
N ARG A 255 13.71 -6.56 16.61
CA ARG A 255 14.98 -6.60 15.85
C ARG A 255 14.83 -6.73 14.33
N LEU A 256 13.95 -5.94 13.72
CA LEU A 256 13.76 -5.97 12.26
C LEU A 256 15.06 -5.67 11.52
N LYS A 257 15.39 -6.52 10.54
CA LYS A 257 16.61 -6.44 9.73
C LYS A 257 16.24 -6.29 8.27
N GLY A 258 16.87 -5.34 7.61
CA GLY A 258 16.76 -5.15 6.16
C GLY A 258 15.59 -4.25 5.75
N PHE A 259 15.67 -3.79 4.50
CA PHE A 259 14.75 -2.82 3.92
C PHE A 259 13.29 -3.34 3.84
N LEU A 260 13.12 -4.60 3.40
CA LEU A 260 11.79 -5.20 3.26
C LEU A 260 11.07 -5.31 4.60
N SER A 261 11.73 -5.84 5.63
CA SER A 261 11.11 -6.00 6.95
C SER A 261 10.70 -4.66 7.57
N GLY A 262 11.54 -3.62 7.43
CA GLY A 262 11.22 -2.26 7.87
C GLY A 262 10.05 -1.66 7.11
N GLY A 263 10.03 -1.79 5.78
CA GLY A 263 8.93 -1.32 4.92
C GLY A 263 7.60 -2.03 5.22
N ILE A 264 7.66 -3.33 5.47
CA ILE A 264 6.49 -4.15 5.86
C ILE A 264 5.95 -3.66 7.20
N SER A 265 6.80 -3.45 8.20
CA SER A 265 6.37 -2.96 9.51
C SER A 265 5.67 -1.59 9.41
N THR A 266 6.25 -0.67 8.65
CA THR A 266 5.66 0.65 8.41
C THR A 266 4.30 0.54 7.71
N TYR A 267 4.16 -0.36 6.74
CA TYR A 267 2.88 -0.58 6.06
C TYR A 267 1.85 -1.23 6.99
N LEU A 268 2.24 -2.23 7.79
CA LEU A 268 1.33 -2.88 8.75
C LEU A 268 0.83 -1.91 9.82
N SER A 269 1.63 -0.91 10.20
CA SER A 269 1.22 0.13 11.16
C SER A 269 0.14 1.07 10.61
N SER A 270 -0.07 1.10 9.29
CA SER A 270 -1.11 1.91 8.65
C SER A 270 -2.48 1.21 8.56
N PHE A 271 -2.60 -0.05 8.98
CA PHE A 271 -3.87 -0.76 8.88
C PHE A 271 -4.90 -0.23 9.87
N ASN A 272 -6.11 -0.04 9.38
CA ASN A 272 -7.30 0.14 10.22
C ASN A 272 -8.49 -0.63 9.63
N LEU A 273 -9.54 -0.80 10.43
CA LEU A 273 -10.78 -1.47 10.03
C LEU A 273 -11.96 -0.50 9.93
N SER A 274 -11.72 0.80 10.09
CA SER A 274 -12.78 1.80 10.07
C SER A 274 -13.50 1.82 8.70
N PRO A 275 -14.83 1.73 8.68
CA PRO A 275 -15.60 1.85 7.45
C PRO A 275 -15.45 3.24 6.88
N ARG A 276 -15.07 3.33 5.61
CA ARG A 276 -14.84 4.61 4.91
C ARG A 276 -14.93 4.44 3.41
N GLN A 277 -15.07 5.55 2.73
CA GLN A 277 -15.02 5.63 1.27
C GLN A 277 -13.75 6.34 0.82
N ILE A 278 -13.11 5.80 -0.19
CA ILE A 278 -11.99 6.40 -0.91
C ILE A 278 -12.51 6.73 -2.30
N TRP A 279 -12.51 8.01 -2.63
CA TRP A 279 -12.95 8.51 -3.92
C TRP A 279 -11.76 8.96 -4.74
N ILE A 280 -11.73 8.61 -6.02
CA ILE A 280 -10.64 8.96 -6.93
C ILE A 280 -11.25 9.55 -8.19
N THR A 281 -10.77 10.72 -8.58
CA THR A 281 -11.12 11.36 -9.84
C THR A 281 -9.94 12.13 -10.41
N ARG A 282 -10.03 12.49 -11.67
CA ARG A 282 -9.14 13.48 -12.28
C ARG A 282 -9.70 14.88 -12.07
N HIS A 283 -8.83 15.87 -12.16
CA HIS A 283 -9.22 17.27 -12.25
C HIS A 283 -10.22 17.52 -13.40
N GLY A 284 -10.97 18.61 -13.36
CA GLY A 284 -11.81 19.08 -14.46
C GLY A 284 -10.99 19.34 -15.73
N GLN A 285 -11.65 19.54 -16.87
CA GLN A 285 -10.97 19.83 -18.12
C GLN A 285 -10.13 21.12 -17.99
N SER A 286 -8.85 21.06 -18.33
CA SER A 286 -7.95 22.20 -18.37
C SER A 286 -7.73 22.70 -19.80
N VAL A 287 -7.20 23.92 -19.95
CA VAL A 287 -6.87 24.51 -21.24
C VAL A 287 -5.88 23.62 -22.03
N ASP A 288 -4.86 23.06 -21.36
CA ASP A 288 -3.93 22.15 -22.00
C ASP A 288 -4.57 20.84 -22.45
N ASN A 289 -5.63 20.38 -21.77
CA ASN A 289 -6.40 19.21 -22.24
C ASN A 289 -7.13 19.48 -23.56
N GLU A 290 -7.70 20.68 -23.75
CA GLU A 290 -8.31 21.07 -25.04
C GLU A 290 -7.29 21.12 -26.18
N LEU A 291 -6.09 21.59 -25.88
CA LEU A 291 -5.00 21.68 -26.84
C LEU A 291 -4.25 20.36 -27.05
N GLY A 292 -4.59 19.29 -26.32
CA GLY A 292 -3.91 18.00 -26.38
C GLY A 292 -2.46 18.01 -25.88
N LYS A 293 -2.08 19.01 -25.08
CA LYS A 293 -0.72 19.17 -24.55
C LYS A 293 -0.48 18.31 -23.31
N LEU A 294 0.75 17.84 -23.17
CA LEU A 294 1.21 17.07 -22.03
C LEU A 294 1.82 17.98 -20.97
N GLY A 295 1.64 17.59 -19.71
CA GLY A 295 2.20 18.31 -18.57
C GLY A 295 1.59 19.70 -18.38
N GLY A 296 2.45 20.68 -18.09
CA GLY A 296 2.06 22.07 -17.85
C GLY A 296 1.28 22.27 -16.56
N ASP A 297 1.00 23.54 -16.26
CA ASP A 297 0.21 23.97 -15.10
C ASP A 297 -0.89 24.96 -15.54
N SER A 298 -1.73 24.54 -16.48
CA SER A 298 -2.84 25.34 -17.00
C SER A 298 -4.05 25.31 -16.08
N ILE A 299 -4.82 26.41 -16.13
CA ILE A 299 -6.09 26.59 -15.44
C ILE A 299 -7.19 25.71 -16.04
N LEU A 300 -8.32 25.60 -15.33
CA LEU A 300 -9.53 24.95 -15.83
C LEU A 300 -10.18 25.73 -16.96
N THR A 301 -10.88 25.03 -17.82
CA THR A 301 -11.87 25.60 -18.74
C THR A 301 -13.20 25.82 -18.00
N GLU A 302 -14.14 26.55 -18.60
CA GLU A 302 -15.49 26.69 -18.06
C GLU A 302 -16.16 25.33 -17.80
N ARG A 303 -15.97 24.36 -18.70
CA ARG A 303 -16.43 22.97 -18.52
C ARG A 303 -15.77 22.30 -17.30
N GLY A 304 -14.47 22.61 -17.06
CA GLY A 304 -13.76 22.13 -15.89
C GLY A 304 -14.32 22.66 -14.58
N HIS A 305 -14.67 23.93 -14.51
CA HIS A 305 -15.33 24.55 -13.36
C HIS A 305 -16.75 23.98 -13.12
N CYS A 306 -17.54 23.78 -14.19
CA CYS A 306 -18.84 23.09 -14.10
C CYS A 306 -18.70 21.69 -13.50
N TYR A 307 -17.66 20.95 -13.91
CA TYR A 307 -17.35 19.65 -13.34
C TYR A 307 -17.04 19.74 -11.83
N GLY A 308 -16.21 20.71 -11.41
CA GLY A 308 -15.85 20.91 -10.00
C GLY A 308 -17.09 21.18 -9.12
N LEU A 309 -17.98 22.05 -9.60
CA LEU A 309 -19.26 22.34 -8.91
C LEU A 309 -20.16 21.11 -8.81
N ALA A 310 -20.30 20.36 -9.89
CA ALA A 310 -21.10 19.13 -9.90
C ALA A 310 -20.50 18.08 -8.96
N LEU A 311 -19.18 17.93 -8.94
CA LEU A 311 -18.45 17.02 -8.06
C LEU A 311 -18.74 17.36 -6.59
N TYR A 312 -18.63 18.62 -6.20
CA TYR A 312 -18.92 19.08 -4.84
C TYR A 312 -20.35 18.71 -4.42
N LYS A 313 -21.36 19.05 -5.24
CA LYS A 313 -22.75 18.75 -4.95
C LYS A 313 -23.02 17.24 -4.83
N PHE A 314 -22.44 16.46 -5.73
CA PHE A 314 -22.58 15.00 -5.73
C PHE A 314 -21.93 14.37 -4.50
N MET A 315 -20.74 14.81 -4.13
CA MET A 315 -20.03 14.29 -2.95
C MET A 315 -20.77 14.62 -1.65
N THR A 316 -21.32 15.84 -1.52
CA THR A 316 -22.12 16.23 -0.35
C THR A 316 -23.37 15.35 -0.21
N GLN A 317 -24.03 15.00 -1.32
CA GLN A 317 -25.14 14.05 -1.28
C GLN A 317 -24.68 12.63 -0.91
N LYS A 318 -23.62 12.12 -1.54
CA LYS A 318 -23.11 10.76 -1.30
C LYS A 318 -22.62 10.54 0.12
N ARG A 319 -22.02 11.55 0.75
CA ARG A 319 -21.68 11.53 2.18
C ARG A 319 -22.90 11.24 3.06
N LYS A 320 -24.00 11.94 2.84
CA LYS A 320 -25.26 11.74 3.58
C LYS A 320 -25.89 10.37 3.30
N GLU A 321 -25.94 9.96 2.03
CA GLU A 321 -26.48 8.66 1.62
C GLU A 321 -25.71 7.51 2.28
N TRP A 322 -24.37 7.56 2.27
CA TRP A 322 -23.53 6.54 2.87
C TRP A 322 -23.79 6.38 4.37
N LEU A 323 -23.91 7.49 5.11
CA LEU A 323 -24.19 7.44 6.54
C LEU A 323 -25.55 6.79 6.82
N MET A 324 -26.58 7.12 6.04
CA MET A 324 -27.91 6.51 6.17
C MET A 324 -27.87 5.01 5.83
N GLU A 325 -27.12 4.63 4.80
CA GLU A 325 -26.95 3.23 4.40
C GLU A 325 -26.24 2.42 5.49
N GLN A 326 -25.17 2.95 6.09
CA GLN A 326 -24.48 2.25 7.19
C GLN A 326 -25.38 2.08 8.41
N LYS A 327 -26.14 3.10 8.80
CA LYS A 327 -27.12 3.00 9.88
C LYS A 327 -28.21 1.96 9.59
N SER A 328 -28.71 1.91 8.35
CA SER A 328 -29.69 0.90 7.92
C SER A 328 -29.10 -0.52 7.96
N LYS A 329 -27.90 -0.71 7.44
CA LYS A 329 -27.19 -2.02 7.49
C LYS A 329 -26.99 -2.50 8.92
N LEU A 330 -26.62 -1.60 9.82
CA LEU A 330 -26.45 -1.93 11.23
C LEU A 330 -27.77 -2.36 11.88
N ALA A 331 -28.86 -1.65 11.59
CA ALA A 331 -30.18 -1.96 12.12
C ALA A 331 -30.76 -3.29 11.58
N GLN A 332 -30.33 -3.69 10.37
CA GLN A 332 -30.77 -4.92 9.69
C GLN A 332 -29.80 -6.09 9.85
N ALA A 333 -28.69 -5.88 10.58
CA ALA A 333 -27.67 -6.93 10.76
C ALA A 333 -28.27 -8.17 11.39
N THR A 334 -28.24 -9.29 10.68
CA THR A 334 -28.74 -10.61 11.12
C THR A 334 -27.60 -11.59 11.25
N PHE A 335 -27.81 -12.61 12.07
CA PHE A 335 -26.89 -13.72 12.16
C PHE A 335 -27.57 -15.02 11.70
N PRO A 336 -26.89 -15.84 10.86
CA PRO A 336 -25.59 -15.62 10.21
C PRO A 336 -25.68 -14.50 9.14
N PRO A 337 -24.56 -13.83 8.80
CA PRO A 337 -24.54 -12.86 7.73
C PRO A 337 -25.03 -13.48 6.42
N HIS A 338 -25.75 -12.71 5.61
CA HIS A 338 -26.21 -13.20 4.31
C HIS A 338 -25.01 -13.55 3.40
N PRO A 339 -25.16 -14.54 2.51
CA PRO A 339 -24.15 -14.81 1.51
C PRO A 339 -23.82 -13.52 0.69
N GLY A 340 -22.55 -13.13 0.69
CA GLY A 340 -22.12 -11.89 0.05
C GLY A 340 -22.12 -10.65 0.94
N ASP A 341 -22.58 -10.74 2.17
CA ASP A 341 -22.39 -9.69 3.16
C ASP A 341 -20.91 -9.62 3.56
N ASN A 342 -20.21 -8.65 2.97
CA ASN A 342 -18.83 -8.33 3.26
C ASN A 342 -18.72 -7.19 4.28
N THR A 343 -19.78 -6.88 5.00
CA THR A 343 -19.76 -5.86 6.05
C THR A 343 -18.77 -6.28 7.12
N PRO A 344 -17.74 -5.49 7.40
CA PRO A 344 -16.78 -5.84 8.42
C PRO A 344 -17.46 -5.89 9.78
N PRO A 345 -17.04 -6.82 10.63
CA PRO A 345 -17.45 -6.82 12.02
C PRO A 345 -16.68 -5.71 12.75
N TYR A 346 -17.25 -4.54 12.84
CA TYR A 346 -16.66 -3.45 13.59
C TYR A 346 -17.18 -3.49 15.03
N PRO A 347 -16.32 -3.76 16.02
CA PRO A 347 -16.73 -3.83 17.42
C PRO A 347 -17.23 -2.49 17.96
N ASP A 348 -16.70 -1.39 17.45
CA ASP A 348 -17.07 -0.03 17.82
C ASP A 348 -17.94 0.67 16.75
N MET A 349 -18.70 -0.11 16.00
CA MET A 349 -19.48 0.39 14.86
C MET A 349 -20.42 1.54 15.22
N HIS A 350 -20.95 1.55 16.45
CA HIS A 350 -21.79 2.65 16.93
C HIS A 350 -21.02 3.95 17.14
N LYS A 351 -19.75 3.90 17.52
CA LYS A 351 -18.86 5.07 17.69
C LYS A 351 -18.29 5.54 16.35
N ASP A 352 -18.02 4.61 15.45
CA ASP A 352 -17.43 4.91 14.14
C ASP A 352 -18.47 5.39 13.11
N LEU A 353 -19.76 5.30 13.42
CA LEU A 353 -20.85 5.84 12.57
C LEU A 353 -21.22 7.29 12.90
N ASP A 354 -20.57 7.93 13.87
CA ASP A 354 -20.63 9.37 14.01
C ASP A 354 -20.16 10.03 12.71
N GLU A 355 -20.61 11.25 12.46
CA GLU A 355 -20.29 11.97 11.24
C GLU A 355 -18.77 12.06 11.04
N LYS A 356 -18.28 11.35 10.01
CA LYS A 356 -16.85 11.32 9.70
C LYS A 356 -16.45 12.60 8.98
N ASN A 357 -15.24 13.06 9.26
CA ASN A 357 -14.63 14.11 8.48
C ASN A 357 -14.47 13.66 7.03
N PHE A 358 -14.40 14.62 6.14
CA PHE A 358 -14.18 14.38 4.73
C PHE A 358 -12.95 15.14 4.24
N CYS A 359 -11.90 14.41 3.94
CA CYS A 359 -10.67 14.99 3.42
C CYS A 359 -10.73 15.07 1.88
N VAL A 360 -10.29 16.18 1.32
CA VAL A 360 -10.12 16.36 -0.13
C VAL A 360 -8.65 16.61 -0.42
N TRP A 361 -8.02 15.70 -1.14
CA TRP A 361 -6.61 15.78 -1.47
C TRP A 361 -6.41 16.11 -2.94
N THR A 362 -5.71 17.19 -3.21
CA THR A 362 -5.36 17.62 -4.56
C THR A 362 -3.86 17.51 -4.79
N SER A 363 -3.45 17.64 -6.03
CA SER A 363 -2.06 17.96 -6.37
C SER A 363 -1.78 19.46 -6.15
N MET A 364 -0.54 19.89 -6.35
CA MET A 364 -0.16 21.30 -6.33
C MET A 364 -0.49 22.02 -7.64
N LEU A 365 -0.91 21.31 -8.69
CA LEU A 365 -1.20 21.88 -10.00
C LEU A 365 -2.55 22.61 -10.02
N GLN A 366 -2.59 23.80 -10.65
CA GLN A 366 -3.73 24.71 -10.63
C GLN A 366 -5.05 24.02 -10.99
N ARG A 367 -5.09 23.27 -12.08
CA ARG A 367 -6.29 22.53 -12.51
C ARG A 367 -6.88 21.58 -11.45
N SER A 368 -6.02 21.01 -10.60
CA SER A 368 -6.47 20.12 -9.50
C SER A 368 -6.99 20.93 -8.31
N VAL A 369 -6.29 22.03 -7.98
CA VAL A 369 -6.68 22.95 -6.90
C VAL A 369 -8.00 23.64 -7.26
N GLU A 370 -8.14 24.19 -8.46
CA GLU A 370 -9.37 24.84 -8.94
C GLU A 370 -10.57 23.86 -8.98
N THR A 371 -10.34 22.57 -9.27
CA THR A 371 -11.41 21.55 -9.20
C THR A 371 -11.94 21.37 -7.78
N ALA A 372 -11.12 21.66 -6.76
CA ALA A 372 -11.49 21.54 -5.35
C ALA A 372 -12.04 22.86 -4.74
N GLU A 373 -12.13 23.96 -5.51
CA GLU A 373 -12.46 25.31 -5.03
C GLU A 373 -13.73 25.33 -4.16
N TYR A 374 -14.78 24.61 -4.56
CA TYR A 374 -16.04 24.57 -3.82
C TYR A 374 -15.95 23.77 -2.51
N PHE A 375 -15.02 22.82 -2.41
CA PHE A 375 -14.73 22.10 -1.16
C PHE A 375 -13.92 22.97 -0.21
N ASP A 376 -12.97 23.75 -0.72
CA ASP A 376 -12.13 24.65 0.08
C ASP A 376 -12.93 25.83 0.69
N ALA A 377 -14.04 26.16 0.07
CA ALA A 377 -14.99 27.17 0.56
C ALA A 377 -15.98 26.66 1.60
N ASP A 378 -15.98 25.36 1.94
CA ASP A 378 -16.93 24.71 2.84
C ASP A 378 -16.19 24.08 4.03
N ASP A 379 -16.42 24.57 5.24
CA ASP A 379 -15.79 24.12 6.50
C ASP A 379 -16.05 22.63 6.83
N ASP A 380 -17.01 21.99 6.16
CA ASP A 380 -17.28 20.55 6.31
C ASP A 380 -16.24 19.65 5.62
N TYR A 381 -15.30 20.23 4.89
CA TYR A 381 -14.26 19.53 4.15
C TYR A 381 -12.86 20.00 4.57
N ASP A 382 -11.91 19.06 4.70
CA ASP A 382 -10.49 19.33 4.97
C ASP A 382 -9.69 19.20 3.67
N VAL A 383 -9.42 20.31 3.00
CA VAL A 383 -8.70 20.33 1.71
C VAL A 383 -7.20 20.41 1.94
N LYS A 384 -6.43 19.52 1.30
CA LYS A 384 -4.96 19.47 1.37
C LYS A 384 -4.34 19.27 -0.01
N ASN A 385 -3.30 20.06 -0.28
CA ASN A 385 -2.55 19.99 -1.53
C ASN A 385 -1.26 19.19 -1.30
N TRP A 386 -1.01 18.16 -2.13
CA TRP A 386 0.13 17.27 -2.01
C TRP A 386 0.97 17.24 -3.29
N GLU A 387 2.24 17.58 -3.21
CA GLU A 387 3.17 17.48 -4.33
C GLU A 387 3.27 16.04 -4.88
N MET A 388 3.19 15.05 -4.00
CA MET A 388 3.20 13.63 -4.39
C MET A 388 2.05 13.22 -5.31
N LEU A 389 0.97 14.01 -5.38
CA LEU A 389 -0.16 13.80 -6.28
C LEU A 389 -0.02 14.55 -7.62
N ASN A 390 1.07 15.31 -7.86
CA ASN A 390 1.31 15.95 -9.14
C ASN A 390 1.33 14.92 -10.28
N GLU A 391 0.98 15.34 -11.49
CA GLU A 391 1.06 14.48 -12.67
C GLU A 391 2.50 14.01 -12.91
N LEU A 392 2.64 12.92 -13.62
CA LEU A 392 3.92 12.45 -14.13
C LEU A 392 4.59 13.55 -14.95
N ASN A 393 5.81 13.92 -14.57
CA ASN A 393 6.57 14.95 -15.24
C ASN A 393 7.12 14.42 -16.57
N THR A 394 6.74 15.07 -17.67
CA THR A 394 7.15 14.67 -19.02
C THR A 394 8.51 15.25 -19.46
N GLY A 395 9.22 15.90 -18.53
CA GLY A 395 10.57 16.40 -18.74
C GLY A 395 10.64 17.39 -19.92
N GLN A 396 11.51 17.13 -20.89
CA GLN A 396 11.65 18.00 -22.06
C GLN A 396 10.43 18.03 -22.99
N PHE A 397 9.42 17.18 -22.77
CA PHE A 397 8.20 17.13 -23.58
C PHE A 397 7.02 17.89 -22.94
N GLU A 398 7.27 18.61 -21.84
CA GLU A 398 6.28 19.49 -21.24
C GLU A 398 5.74 20.51 -22.26
N GLY A 399 4.41 20.63 -22.34
CA GLY A 399 3.72 21.54 -23.26
C GLY A 399 3.65 21.08 -24.72
N MET A 400 4.19 19.90 -25.06
CA MET A 400 4.10 19.32 -26.40
C MET A 400 2.88 18.40 -26.51
N THR A 401 2.37 18.26 -27.74
CA THR A 401 1.38 17.23 -28.07
C THR A 401 2.08 15.92 -28.45
N TYR A 402 1.35 14.79 -28.39
CA TYR A 402 1.91 13.51 -28.83
C TYR A 402 2.31 13.50 -30.32
N ASP A 403 1.57 14.21 -31.16
CA ASP A 403 1.88 14.35 -32.59
C ASP A 403 3.18 15.14 -32.84
N GLU A 404 3.42 16.14 -32.01
CA GLU A 404 4.69 16.89 -32.04
C GLU A 404 5.86 16.03 -31.59
N ILE A 405 5.67 15.22 -30.53
CA ILE A 405 6.69 14.28 -30.06
C ILE A 405 6.97 13.22 -31.12
N ALA A 406 5.93 12.63 -31.71
CA ALA A 406 6.09 11.63 -32.78
C ALA A 406 6.87 12.17 -33.99
N ARG A 407 6.67 13.45 -34.34
CA ARG A 407 7.37 14.10 -35.46
C ARG A 407 8.79 14.51 -35.11
N LYS A 408 9.01 15.12 -33.92
CA LYS A 408 10.30 15.69 -33.53
C LYS A 408 11.24 14.66 -32.89
N TYR A 409 10.67 13.66 -32.18
CA TYR A 409 11.41 12.67 -31.41
C TYR A 409 10.86 11.24 -31.62
N PRO A 410 10.86 10.74 -32.88
CA PRO A 410 10.25 9.46 -33.21
C PRO A 410 10.83 8.27 -32.46
N GLU A 411 12.13 8.28 -32.16
CA GLU A 411 12.77 7.22 -31.39
C GLU A 411 12.21 7.13 -29.95
N GLU A 412 12.08 8.27 -29.28
CA GLU A 412 11.53 8.34 -27.92
C GLU A 412 10.04 7.95 -27.90
N PHE A 413 9.29 8.38 -28.92
CA PHE A 413 7.89 7.98 -29.08
C PHE A 413 7.76 6.45 -29.20
N HIS A 414 8.59 5.79 -30.01
CA HIS A 414 8.61 4.35 -30.16
C HIS A 414 9.09 3.62 -28.90
N LYS A 415 10.13 4.09 -28.23
CA LYS A 415 10.59 3.52 -26.96
C LYS A 415 9.47 3.51 -25.92
N ARG A 416 8.76 4.64 -25.77
CA ARG A 416 7.63 4.76 -24.86
C ARG A 416 6.47 3.83 -25.26
N ALA A 417 6.17 3.74 -26.54
CA ALA A 417 5.11 2.86 -27.02
C ALA A 417 5.41 1.37 -26.79
N ALA A 418 6.69 0.98 -26.86
CA ALA A 418 7.14 -0.39 -26.62
C ALA A 418 7.07 -0.79 -25.15
N ASP A 419 7.43 0.10 -24.24
CA ASP A 419 7.46 -0.18 -22.79
C ASP A 419 7.11 1.06 -21.98
N LYS A 420 5.82 1.33 -21.80
CA LYS A 420 5.35 2.50 -21.03
C LYS A 420 5.69 2.43 -19.54
N LEU A 421 5.78 1.23 -18.97
CA LEU A 421 6.00 1.05 -17.54
C LEU A 421 7.43 1.46 -17.13
N ASN A 422 8.42 1.02 -17.90
CA ASN A 422 9.83 1.26 -17.61
C ASN A 422 10.36 2.52 -18.30
N TYR A 423 9.60 3.13 -19.21
CA TYR A 423 10.00 4.33 -19.91
C TYR A 423 10.06 5.53 -18.96
N ILE A 424 11.18 6.24 -19.00
CA ILE A 424 11.40 7.50 -18.29
C ILE A 424 11.50 8.61 -19.32
N TYR A 425 10.70 9.66 -19.13
CA TYR A 425 10.74 10.82 -20.00
C TYR A 425 12.11 11.53 -19.92
N PRO A 426 12.70 11.90 -21.04
CA PRO A 426 14.02 12.55 -21.05
C PRO A 426 13.95 14.01 -20.56
N GLY A 427 15.09 14.51 -20.10
CA GLY A 427 15.24 15.88 -19.61
C GLY A 427 15.18 15.99 -18.08
N VAL A 428 15.34 17.22 -17.60
CA VAL A 428 15.38 17.50 -16.16
C VAL A 428 14.01 17.24 -15.55
N GLY A 429 13.98 16.45 -14.50
CA GLY A 429 12.76 16.12 -13.77
C GLY A 429 11.86 15.08 -14.45
N GLY A 430 12.23 14.55 -15.64
CA GLY A 430 11.43 13.54 -16.33
C GLY A 430 11.23 12.29 -15.47
N GLU A 431 9.99 11.84 -15.39
CA GLU A 431 9.56 10.66 -14.63
C GLU A 431 9.08 9.53 -15.56
N GLY A 432 8.92 8.36 -14.98
CA GLY A 432 8.17 7.24 -15.53
C GLY A 432 7.20 6.70 -14.49
N TYR A 433 6.42 5.68 -14.84
CA TYR A 433 5.44 5.09 -13.90
C TYR A 433 6.10 4.53 -12.63
N LEU A 434 7.32 4.01 -12.71
CA LEU A 434 8.02 3.48 -11.56
C LEU A 434 8.37 4.56 -10.53
N GLN A 435 8.72 5.77 -10.99
CA GLN A 435 8.94 6.92 -10.11
C GLN A 435 7.63 7.40 -9.48
N VAL A 436 6.54 7.42 -10.24
CA VAL A 436 5.20 7.75 -9.71
C VAL A 436 4.79 6.74 -8.62
N ILE A 437 4.97 5.43 -8.84
CA ILE A 437 4.73 4.39 -7.82
C ILE A 437 5.57 4.65 -6.57
N SER A 438 6.85 4.97 -6.75
CA SER A 438 7.77 5.22 -5.64
C SER A 438 7.34 6.41 -4.78
N ARG A 439 6.97 7.56 -5.39
CA ARG A 439 6.53 8.74 -4.64
C ARG A 439 5.14 8.61 -4.03
N LEU A 440 4.26 7.80 -4.63
CA LEU A 440 2.93 7.52 -4.07
C LEU A 440 2.93 6.50 -2.93
N ARG A 441 4.05 5.89 -2.61
CA ARG A 441 4.15 4.89 -1.53
C ARG A 441 3.66 5.41 -0.19
N ASP A 442 4.05 6.64 0.15
CA ASP A 442 3.66 7.25 1.41
C ASP A 442 2.20 7.69 1.40
N MET A 443 1.70 8.14 0.24
CA MET A 443 0.29 8.45 0.06
C MET A 443 -0.60 7.21 0.22
N VAL A 444 -0.21 6.08 -0.34
CA VAL A 444 -0.95 4.81 -0.16
C VAL A 444 -1.00 4.41 1.31
N ARG A 445 0.12 4.55 2.05
CA ARG A 445 0.13 4.28 3.50
C ARG A 445 -0.79 5.23 4.27
N GLU A 446 -0.82 6.50 3.91
CA GLU A 446 -1.70 7.48 4.52
C GLU A 446 -3.17 7.20 4.20
N ILE A 447 -3.51 6.84 2.96
CA ILE A 447 -4.87 6.43 2.58
C ILE A 447 -5.31 5.17 3.34
N GLU A 448 -4.39 4.21 3.57
CA GLU A 448 -4.69 3.04 4.39
C GLU A 448 -4.87 3.38 5.87
N ARG A 449 -4.17 4.40 6.38
CA ARG A 449 -4.21 4.83 7.78
C ARG A 449 -5.42 5.67 8.13
N ILE A 450 -5.88 6.51 7.21
CA ILE A 450 -6.99 7.45 7.46
C ILE A 450 -8.28 6.68 7.82
N THR A 451 -8.98 7.17 8.83
CA THR A 451 -10.27 6.62 9.29
C THR A 451 -11.46 7.36 8.71
N ASP A 452 -11.23 8.53 8.14
CA ASP A 452 -12.21 9.40 7.53
C ASP A 452 -12.42 9.09 6.04
N HIS A 453 -13.41 9.72 5.42
CA HIS A 453 -13.56 9.69 3.97
C HIS A 453 -12.46 10.50 3.31
N VAL A 454 -12.04 10.09 2.12
CA VAL A 454 -11.07 10.84 1.32
C VAL A 454 -11.48 10.90 -0.14
N LEU A 455 -11.44 12.09 -0.73
CA LEU A 455 -11.54 12.32 -2.16
C LEU A 455 -10.16 12.75 -2.69
N ILE A 456 -9.67 12.05 -3.69
CA ILE A 456 -8.40 12.36 -4.36
C ILE A 456 -8.71 12.94 -5.74
N ILE A 457 -8.39 14.21 -5.93
CA ILE A 457 -8.49 14.91 -7.21
C ILE A 457 -7.08 14.94 -7.81
N GLY A 458 -6.80 13.97 -8.64
CA GLY A 458 -5.47 13.74 -9.18
C GLY A 458 -5.41 13.89 -10.71
N HIS A 459 -4.50 13.15 -11.28
CA HIS A 459 -4.17 13.17 -12.70
C HIS A 459 -4.19 11.75 -13.27
N ARG A 460 -4.06 11.63 -14.59
CA ARG A 460 -4.20 10.35 -15.30
C ARG A 460 -3.26 9.27 -14.77
N SER A 461 -1.97 9.58 -14.64
CA SER A 461 -0.96 8.59 -14.21
C SER A 461 -1.10 8.25 -12.72
N VAL A 462 -1.35 9.24 -11.89
CA VAL A 462 -1.58 9.09 -10.45
C VAL A 462 -2.82 8.24 -10.17
N CYS A 463 -3.95 8.54 -10.83
CA CYS A 463 -5.18 7.77 -10.66
C CYS A 463 -5.00 6.31 -11.10
N ARG A 464 -4.30 6.05 -12.21
CA ARG A 464 -3.96 4.68 -12.66
C ARG A 464 -3.20 3.89 -11.61
N VAL A 465 -2.17 4.51 -11.04
CA VAL A 465 -1.29 3.88 -10.05
C VAL A 465 -2.05 3.59 -8.74
N LEU A 466 -2.86 4.54 -8.27
CA LEU A 466 -3.67 4.35 -7.06
C LEU A 466 -4.78 3.31 -7.27
N MET A 467 -5.50 3.38 -8.39
CA MET A 467 -6.55 2.39 -8.69
C MET A 467 -5.98 0.99 -8.84
N ALA A 468 -4.82 0.83 -9.49
CA ALA A 468 -4.16 -0.47 -9.60
C ALA A 468 -3.85 -1.06 -8.22
N TYR A 469 -3.40 -0.25 -7.28
CA TYR A 469 -3.18 -0.69 -5.90
C TYR A 469 -4.47 -1.19 -5.25
N PHE A 470 -5.54 -0.41 -5.25
CA PHE A 470 -6.77 -0.77 -4.56
C PHE A 470 -7.52 -1.93 -5.21
N MET A 471 -7.44 -2.05 -6.52
CA MET A 471 -8.13 -3.09 -7.30
C MET A 471 -7.30 -4.37 -7.46
N ASP A 472 -6.11 -4.44 -6.87
CA ASP A 472 -5.18 -5.60 -6.97
C ASP A 472 -4.86 -5.97 -8.42
N LEU A 473 -4.61 -4.96 -9.25
CA LEU A 473 -4.26 -5.13 -10.65
C LEU A 473 -2.77 -5.37 -10.85
N THR A 474 -2.42 -5.98 -11.98
CA THR A 474 -1.02 -6.22 -12.34
C THR A 474 -0.33 -4.91 -12.77
N ARG A 475 0.99 -4.92 -12.85
CA ARG A 475 1.79 -3.78 -13.32
C ARG A 475 1.50 -3.40 -14.76
N GLU A 476 1.34 -4.39 -15.58
CA GLU A 476 1.03 -4.25 -17.00
C GLU A 476 -0.31 -3.52 -17.19
N ASP A 477 -1.27 -3.76 -16.27
CA ASP A 477 -2.57 -3.10 -16.31
C ASP A 477 -2.49 -1.60 -15.98
N ILE A 478 -1.49 -1.14 -15.20
CA ILE A 478 -1.34 0.27 -14.80
C ILE A 478 -1.25 1.18 -16.03
N THR A 479 -0.42 0.83 -17.01
CA THR A 479 -0.16 1.68 -18.17
C THR A 479 -1.29 1.68 -19.18
N ASP A 480 -2.08 0.62 -19.19
CA ASP A 480 -3.13 0.39 -20.17
C ASP A 480 -4.54 0.74 -19.67
N MET A 481 -4.68 1.00 -18.36
CA MET A 481 -5.95 1.38 -17.78
C MET A 481 -6.44 2.71 -18.34
N ASP A 482 -7.69 2.77 -18.81
CA ASP A 482 -8.30 4.03 -19.20
C ASP A 482 -8.91 4.74 -17.99
N VAL A 483 -8.50 5.99 -17.78
CA VAL A 483 -9.03 6.88 -16.73
C VAL A 483 -9.36 8.21 -17.40
N PRO A 484 -10.50 8.31 -18.10
CA PRO A 484 -10.87 9.54 -18.80
C PRO A 484 -11.28 10.65 -17.83
N LEU A 485 -11.32 11.89 -18.33
CA LEU A 485 -11.93 13.01 -17.61
C LEU A 485 -13.42 12.74 -17.36
N GLY A 486 -13.97 13.32 -16.30
CA GLY A 486 -15.37 13.16 -15.96
C GLY A 486 -15.74 11.82 -15.33
N MET A 487 -14.78 10.95 -15.03
CA MET A 487 -15.03 9.73 -14.27
C MET A 487 -14.68 9.91 -12.79
N LEU A 488 -15.56 9.43 -11.93
CA LEU A 488 -15.42 9.39 -10.49
C LEU A 488 -15.54 7.94 -10.01
N TYR A 489 -14.58 7.48 -9.24
CA TYR A 489 -14.52 6.11 -8.73
C TYR A 489 -14.65 6.10 -7.21
N SER A 490 -15.53 5.24 -6.69
CA SER A 490 -15.68 4.98 -5.27
C SER A 490 -15.11 3.61 -4.91
N ILE A 491 -14.30 3.56 -3.89
CA ILE A 491 -13.64 2.36 -3.38
C ILE A 491 -13.94 2.27 -1.89
N GLU A 492 -14.60 1.21 -1.48
CA GLU A 492 -14.82 0.91 -0.06
C GLU A 492 -14.01 -0.32 0.34
N PRO A 493 -13.01 -0.18 1.22
CA PRO A 493 -12.28 -1.33 1.74
C PRO A 493 -13.23 -2.27 2.50
N LYS A 494 -13.17 -3.56 2.17
CA LYS A 494 -13.93 -4.62 2.83
C LYS A 494 -12.95 -5.66 3.39
N PRO A 495 -13.37 -6.53 4.34
CA PRO A 495 -12.48 -7.57 4.90
C PRO A 495 -11.87 -8.51 3.85
N TYR A 496 -12.60 -8.77 2.76
CA TYR A 496 -12.18 -9.67 1.70
C TYR A 496 -12.33 -9.02 0.32
N GLY A 497 -11.63 -7.92 0.10
CA GLY A 497 -11.65 -7.20 -1.16
C GLY A 497 -12.08 -5.74 -1.03
N ILE A 498 -12.71 -5.25 -2.06
CA ILE A 498 -13.25 -3.88 -2.11
C ILE A 498 -14.66 -3.91 -2.70
N ALA A 499 -15.52 -2.99 -2.29
CA ALA A 499 -16.67 -2.60 -3.09
C ALA A 499 -16.25 -1.44 -4.00
N PHE A 500 -16.58 -1.55 -5.28
CA PHE A 500 -16.15 -0.61 -6.30
C PHE A 500 -17.35 -0.11 -7.08
N HIS A 501 -17.50 1.22 -7.19
CA HIS A 501 -18.51 1.88 -8.01
C HIS A 501 -17.84 2.92 -8.90
N ALA A 502 -18.40 3.13 -10.07
CA ALA A 502 -17.94 4.14 -11.00
C ALA A 502 -19.10 5.02 -11.44
N TYR A 503 -18.85 6.31 -11.57
CA TYR A 503 -19.81 7.32 -11.96
C TYR A 503 -19.25 8.15 -13.09
N LYS A 504 -20.07 8.46 -14.08
CA LYS A 504 -19.70 9.29 -15.22
C LYS A 504 -20.43 10.62 -15.15
N TYR A 505 -19.68 11.70 -15.23
CA TYR A 505 -20.26 13.04 -15.33
C TYR A 505 -21.01 13.20 -16.65
N ASN A 506 -22.24 13.64 -16.54
CA ASN A 506 -23.13 13.95 -17.65
C ASN A 506 -23.33 15.47 -17.73
N GLU A 507 -22.71 16.08 -18.73
CA GLU A 507 -22.73 17.54 -18.92
C GLU A 507 -24.14 18.08 -19.18
N ALA A 508 -25.03 17.29 -19.78
CA ALA A 508 -26.38 17.73 -20.14
C ALA A 508 -27.25 18.00 -18.91
N ASN A 509 -27.05 17.23 -17.83
CA ASN A 509 -27.83 17.39 -16.59
C ASN A 509 -26.99 17.96 -15.43
N GLY A 510 -25.68 18.16 -15.62
CA GLY A 510 -24.78 18.64 -14.58
C GLY A 510 -24.63 17.68 -13.39
N TRP A 511 -24.79 16.37 -13.61
CA TRP A 511 -24.82 15.37 -12.56
C TRP A 511 -24.00 14.12 -12.93
N PHE A 512 -23.87 13.18 -12.00
CA PHE A 512 -23.13 11.93 -12.21
C PHE A 512 -24.10 10.76 -12.34
N ASP A 513 -23.97 10.01 -13.43
CA ASP A 513 -24.69 8.77 -13.69
C ASP A 513 -23.87 7.57 -13.24
N GLU A 514 -24.46 6.67 -12.46
CA GLU A 514 -23.79 5.43 -12.04
C GLU A 514 -23.60 4.49 -13.23
N MET A 515 -22.40 3.91 -13.32
CA MET A 515 -22.03 2.95 -14.35
C MET A 515 -22.06 1.53 -13.77
N PRO A 516 -23.19 0.80 -13.83
CA PRO A 516 -23.31 -0.51 -13.21
C PRO A 516 -22.33 -1.50 -13.88
N ASN A 517 -21.67 -2.33 -13.06
CA ASN A 517 -20.70 -3.34 -13.52
C ASN A 517 -19.50 -2.76 -14.29
N TYR A 518 -19.19 -1.50 -14.10
CA TYR A 518 -18.02 -0.89 -14.72
C TYR A 518 -16.74 -1.64 -14.34
N ARG A 519 -15.91 -1.90 -15.34
CA ARG A 519 -14.55 -2.38 -15.16
C ARG A 519 -13.62 -1.44 -15.92
N PRO A 520 -12.49 -1.01 -15.33
CA PRO A 520 -11.51 -0.21 -16.06
C PRO A 520 -11.09 -0.96 -17.30
N GLN A 521 -11.37 -0.37 -18.47
CA GLN A 521 -11.01 -0.96 -19.75
C GLN A 521 -9.55 -0.67 -20.04
N LYS A 522 -8.92 -1.55 -20.82
CA LYS A 522 -7.63 -1.23 -21.42
C LYS A 522 -7.85 -0.11 -22.44
N ALA A 523 -7.04 0.96 -22.33
CA ALA A 523 -7.07 2.02 -23.32
C ALA A 523 -6.83 1.41 -24.72
N ALA A 524 -7.69 1.71 -25.69
CA ALA A 524 -7.49 1.24 -27.04
C ALA A 524 -6.11 1.68 -27.53
N ARG A 525 -5.34 0.76 -28.14
CA ARG A 525 -4.04 1.10 -28.71
C ARG A 525 -4.28 2.15 -29.80
N GLY A 526 -4.03 3.42 -29.47
CA GLY A 526 -4.28 4.54 -30.38
C GLY A 526 -5.14 5.67 -29.82
N SER A 527 -5.87 5.50 -28.72
CA SER A 527 -6.47 6.60 -27.96
C SER A 527 -5.39 7.23 -27.08
N VAL A 528 -4.82 8.24 -27.62
CA VAL A 528 -3.81 9.11 -26.99
C VAL A 528 -4.49 10.08 -26.04
#